data_8bc9cc9d24a1b22cbaa60380fc5a5646
#
_entry.id   8bc9cc9d24a1b22cbaa60380fc5a5646
#
_cell.length_a   1.000
_cell.length_b   1.000
_cell.length_c   1.000
_cell.angle_alpha   90.00
_cell.angle_beta   90.00
_cell.angle_gamma   90.00
#
_symmetry.space_group_name_H-M   'P 1'
#
loop_
_entity.id
_entity.type
_entity.pdbx_description
1 polymer ?
#
loop_
_entity_poly.entity_id
_entity_poly.type
_entity_poly.pdbx_seq_one_letter_code
_entity_poly.pdbx_strand_id
1 'polypeptide(L)'
;PGRLNKRRGGSDTEDSHGSLRAKNTELFSREILVDFKASKKIYSRDADNLYPLRMEKVINSSPTGRRCANLMAKYIGGNGNEINFPIGKGKYINDVIRASSTEIAYQNGVYFRLRYVIDQEASMEAQDLIFKTGSVEVMDGVIMAKSKEDDNAADGKFYALPDNGAGGIVSDDVSRWFYPFNQDPKAIAYQMHNDCKIKGIKDPTPEDLIQNYRGQIFYLNLTPKFVYALPVGDMVYNDMDTEHRISIYNNTQTRQGFLGKTQITKFGDPDDETDDFDDEVKTFLGAENSSSVLIVDIPQGVNVDLDKAFMVNQLNPQFDDKLFDTTIKTCRVNIMGAFNNIPEALVFASSSLFSPTAETINELKRFYWEQNEAERSALEQTLRLFGYDVNILPLVQETKEGQSPEEKIKREAQATLKGSVGGVTALLSLQAAVGAGTTDLEAAVVIVGEIYGIEKETARKM
;
A
#
# COMPACT_ATOMS: atom_id res chain seq x y z
N PRO A 1 12.62 -68.14 5.55
CA PRO A 1 12.72 -68.44 4.14
C PRO A 1 11.34 -68.48 3.50
N GLY A 2 11.00 -67.45 2.79
CA GLY A 2 9.73 -67.32 2.09
C GLY A 2 9.96 -66.53 0.80
N ARG A 3 9.89 -67.27 -0.29
CA ARG A 3 10.17 -66.82 -1.65
C ARG A 3 9.13 -65.82 -2.17
N LEU A 4 9.61 -64.74 -2.70
CA LEU A 4 8.89 -63.83 -3.58
C LEU A 4 8.45 -64.53 -4.88
N ASN A 5 7.17 -64.48 -5.17
CA ASN A 5 6.62 -64.83 -6.48
C ASN A 5 6.61 -63.58 -7.38
N LYS A 6 7.45 -63.59 -8.38
CA LYS A 6 7.35 -62.76 -9.58
C LYS A 6 6.14 -63.19 -10.39
N ARG A 7 5.13 -62.35 -10.56
CA ARG A 7 4.16 -62.51 -11.66
C ARG A 7 4.60 -61.66 -12.85
N ARG A 8 4.75 -62.38 -13.94
CA ARG A 8 4.98 -61.86 -15.30
C ARG A 8 3.64 -61.52 -15.94
N GLY A 9 3.64 -60.41 -16.68
CA GLY A 9 3.07 -60.31 -18.01
C GLY A 9 1.56 -60.08 -18.09
N GLY A 10 1.19 -58.89 -18.33
CA GLY A 10 0.03 -58.47 -19.06
C GLY A 10 0.43 -57.28 -19.88
N SER A 11 0.46 -57.44 -21.18
CA SER A 11 0.56 -56.35 -22.14
C SER A 11 -0.79 -55.64 -22.20
N ASP A 12 -0.96 -54.60 -21.41
CA ASP A 12 -2.05 -53.67 -21.60
C ASP A 12 -1.54 -52.55 -22.50
N THR A 13 -2.07 -52.54 -23.69
CA THR A 13 -2.06 -51.38 -24.58
C THR A 13 -2.81 -50.28 -23.86
N GLU A 14 -2.08 -49.45 -23.14
CA GLU A 14 -2.63 -48.22 -22.60
C GLU A 14 -2.93 -47.29 -23.77
N ASP A 15 -4.23 -47.13 -24.02
CA ASP A 15 -4.75 -46.00 -24.79
C ASP A 15 -4.25 -44.72 -24.12
N SER A 16 -3.32 -44.05 -24.76
CA SER A 16 -2.83 -42.76 -24.36
C SER A 16 -3.90 -41.68 -24.61
N HIS A 17 -4.97 -41.72 -23.82
CA HIS A 17 -5.80 -40.52 -23.66
C HIS A 17 -5.03 -39.54 -22.80
N GLY A 18 -4.43 -38.53 -23.43
CA GLY A 18 -3.81 -37.40 -22.76
C GLY A 18 -4.83 -36.75 -21.82
N SER A 19 -4.81 -37.07 -20.56
CA SER A 19 -5.59 -36.38 -19.56
C SER A 19 -4.89 -35.03 -19.34
N LEU A 20 -5.49 -33.96 -19.83
CA LEU A 20 -5.18 -32.61 -19.40
C LEU A 20 -5.41 -32.53 -17.89
N ARG A 21 -4.37 -32.81 -17.11
CA ARG A 21 -4.36 -32.44 -15.70
C ARG A 21 -4.18 -30.94 -15.62
N ALA A 22 -5.28 -30.23 -15.43
CA ALA A 22 -5.20 -28.86 -14.95
C ALA A 22 -4.42 -28.89 -13.62
N LYS A 23 -3.15 -28.54 -13.65
CA LYS A 23 -2.42 -28.18 -12.44
C LYS A 23 -3.12 -26.94 -11.92
N ASN A 24 -3.87 -27.07 -10.82
CA ASN A 24 -4.26 -25.92 -10.04
C ASN A 24 -2.97 -25.17 -9.73
N THR A 25 -2.83 -23.99 -10.28
CA THR A 25 -1.88 -23.03 -9.79
C THR A 25 -2.23 -22.86 -8.33
N GLU A 26 -1.36 -23.28 -7.42
CA GLU A 26 -1.56 -23.11 -6.00
C GLU A 26 -1.83 -21.62 -5.79
N LEU A 27 -3.08 -21.33 -5.42
CA LEU A 27 -3.44 -20.00 -4.96
C LEU A 27 -2.47 -19.69 -3.82
N PHE A 28 -1.83 -18.54 -3.93
CA PHE A 28 -0.88 -18.04 -2.96
C PHE A 28 -1.39 -18.29 -1.54
N SER A 29 -0.68 -19.11 -0.77
CA SER A 29 -1.03 -19.37 0.62
C SER A 29 -0.89 -18.05 1.39
N ARG A 30 -1.98 -17.57 1.98
CA ARG A 30 -2.02 -16.38 2.80
C ARG A 30 -1.30 -16.52 4.14
N GLU A 31 -0.84 -17.71 4.47
CA GLU A 31 -0.09 -17.92 5.70
C GLU A 31 1.32 -17.36 5.53
N ILE A 32 1.52 -16.17 6.10
CA ILE A 32 2.86 -15.62 6.27
C ILE A 32 3.54 -16.48 7.32
N LEU A 33 4.26 -17.47 6.88
CA LEU A 33 5.11 -18.24 7.74
C LEU A 33 6.31 -17.40 8.15
N VAL A 34 6.16 -16.68 9.26
CA VAL A 34 7.29 -16.07 9.94
C VAL A 34 7.93 -17.14 10.81
N ASP A 35 9.05 -17.65 10.33
CA ASP A 35 9.80 -18.67 11.04
C ASP A 35 11.26 -18.23 11.24
N PHE A 36 11.83 -18.59 12.40
CA PHE A 36 13.23 -18.36 12.62
C PHE A 36 14.05 -19.41 11.86
N LYS A 37 14.76 -18.96 10.83
CA LYS A 37 15.65 -19.82 10.06
C LYS A 37 17.07 -19.70 10.58
N ALA A 38 17.56 -20.74 11.26
CA ALA A 38 18.91 -20.80 11.79
C ALA A 38 19.99 -20.59 10.71
N SER A 39 19.76 -21.06 9.49
CA SER A 39 20.66 -20.86 8.36
C SER A 39 20.76 -19.40 7.90
N LYS A 40 19.69 -18.62 8.09
CA LYS A 40 19.62 -17.20 7.74
C LYS A 40 19.88 -16.27 8.94
N LYS A 41 19.87 -16.82 10.17
CA LYS A 41 20.00 -16.09 11.44
C LYS A 41 18.98 -14.98 11.69
N ILE A 42 17.85 -15.00 10.98
CA ILE A 42 16.76 -14.02 11.07
C ILE A 42 15.41 -14.70 11.14
N TYR A 43 14.41 -14.00 11.65
CA TYR A 43 13.03 -14.33 11.41
C TYR A 43 12.71 -14.01 9.93
N SER A 44 12.46 -15.05 9.15
CA SER A 44 12.20 -14.92 7.72
C SER A 44 10.72 -14.63 7.49
N ARG A 45 10.43 -13.69 6.60
CA ARG A 45 9.08 -13.41 6.09
C ARG A 45 8.88 -14.18 4.79
N ASP A 46 8.27 -15.36 4.88
CA ASP A 46 8.17 -16.34 3.82
C ASP A 46 9.51 -17.05 3.49
N ALA A 47 9.50 -17.93 2.49
CA ALA A 47 10.63 -18.79 2.14
C ALA A 47 11.90 -17.99 1.75
N ASP A 48 11.75 -16.90 1.03
CA ASP A 48 12.81 -16.08 0.48
C ASP A 48 13.06 -14.76 1.24
N ASN A 49 12.21 -14.43 2.20
CA ASN A 49 12.17 -13.16 2.94
C ASN A 49 11.79 -11.93 2.08
N LEU A 50 11.19 -12.13 0.92
CA LEU A 50 10.77 -11.06 0.00
C LEU A 50 9.29 -10.69 0.10
N TYR A 51 8.59 -11.22 1.09
CA TYR A 51 7.18 -10.93 1.29
C TYR A 51 6.85 -9.42 1.32
N PRO A 52 7.58 -8.53 2.06
CA PRO A 52 7.29 -7.11 2.06
C PRO A 52 7.42 -6.47 0.67
N LEU A 53 8.44 -6.86 -0.08
CA LEU A 53 8.65 -6.37 -1.45
C LEU A 53 7.51 -6.83 -2.39
N ARG A 54 7.03 -8.07 -2.23
CA ARG A 54 5.87 -8.56 -2.99
C ARG A 54 4.60 -7.77 -2.65
N MET A 55 4.37 -7.46 -1.37
CA MET A 55 3.23 -6.65 -0.95
C MET A 55 3.28 -5.25 -1.55
N GLU A 56 4.42 -4.58 -1.48
CA GLU A 56 4.58 -3.28 -2.12
C GLU A 56 4.35 -3.33 -3.63
N LYS A 57 4.86 -4.36 -4.29
CA LYS A 57 4.67 -4.56 -5.72
C LYS A 57 3.18 -4.73 -6.07
N VAL A 58 2.45 -5.53 -5.30
CA VAL A 58 1.02 -5.78 -5.54
C VAL A 58 0.20 -4.52 -5.28
N ILE A 59 0.43 -3.82 -4.17
CA ILE A 59 -0.23 -2.54 -3.88
C ILE A 59 0.02 -1.53 -5.01
N ASN A 60 1.26 -1.41 -5.47
CA ASN A 60 1.63 -0.46 -6.52
C ASN A 60 1.15 -0.85 -7.92
N SER A 61 0.90 -2.13 -8.18
CA SER A 61 0.38 -2.62 -9.46
C SER A 61 -1.13 -2.49 -9.59
N SER A 62 -1.86 -2.43 -8.46
CA SER A 62 -3.30 -2.15 -8.44
C SER A 62 -3.56 -0.65 -8.42
N PRO A 63 -4.29 -0.09 -9.41
CA PRO A 63 -4.64 1.33 -9.42
C PRO A 63 -5.42 1.77 -8.18
N THR A 64 -6.34 0.93 -7.70
CA THR A 64 -7.11 1.20 -6.48
C THR A 64 -6.24 1.05 -5.23
N GLY A 65 -5.45 -0.03 -5.13
CA GLY A 65 -4.56 -0.29 -4.01
C GLY A 65 -3.56 0.85 -3.77
N ARG A 66 -2.89 1.30 -4.83
CA ARG A 66 -1.93 2.42 -4.75
C ARG A 66 -2.60 3.72 -4.30
N ARG A 67 -3.78 4.03 -4.82
CA ARG A 67 -4.53 5.23 -4.40
C ARG A 67 -4.93 5.17 -2.94
N CYS A 68 -5.44 4.02 -2.50
CA CYS A 68 -5.83 3.79 -1.11
C CYS A 68 -4.64 3.89 -0.15
N ALA A 69 -3.51 3.24 -0.45
CA ALA A 69 -2.30 3.33 0.36
C ALA A 69 -1.77 4.77 0.47
N ASN A 70 -1.69 5.49 -0.66
CA ASN A 70 -1.26 6.89 -0.65
C ASN A 70 -2.23 7.80 0.11
N LEU A 71 -3.53 7.54 0.01
CA LEU A 71 -4.53 8.31 0.74
C LEU A 71 -4.44 8.03 2.25
N MET A 72 -4.33 6.77 2.64
CA MET A 72 -4.12 6.38 4.04
C MET A 72 -2.86 7.03 4.62
N ALA A 73 -1.72 6.96 3.93
CA ALA A 73 -0.48 7.63 4.33
C ALA A 73 -0.69 9.14 4.54
N LYS A 74 -1.42 9.79 3.62
CA LYS A 74 -1.74 11.22 3.73
C LYS A 74 -2.59 11.54 4.95
N TYR A 75 -3.55 10.68 5.30
CA TYR A 75 -4.43 10.91 6.45
C TYR A 75 -3.78 10.55 7.79
N ILE A 76 -2.85 9.61 7.81
CA ILE A 76 -2.01 9.34 8.99
C ILE A 76 -1.06 10.53 9.23
N GLY A 77 -0.37 11.00 8.19
CA GLY A 77 0.59 12.12 8.29
C GLY A 77 -0.04 13.49 8.42
N GLY A 78 -1.31 13.64 8.04
CA GLY A 78 -2.05 14.90 8.11
C GLY A 78 -1.30 16.07 7.44
N ASN A 79 -1.42 17.24 8.05
CA ASN A 79 -0.61 18.43 7.72
C ASN A 79 0.75 18.46 8.43
N GLY A 80 1.13 17.34 9.09
CA GLY A 80 2.34 17.29 9.90
C GLY A 80 2.17 17.97 11.25
N ASN A 81 3.29 18.23 11.92
CA ASN A 81 3.33 18.96 13.17
C ASN A 81 3.26 20.47 12.93
N GLU A 82 2.62 21.20 13.82
CA GLU A 82 2.47 22.66 13.72
C GLU A 82 3.82 23.37 13.56
N ILE A 83 4.78 23.01 14.41
CA ILE A 83 6.15 23.51 14.33
C ILE A 83 7.04 22.49 13.66
N ASN A 84 7.55 22.83 12.49
CA ASN A 84 8.47 21.94 11.76
C ASN A 84 9.92 22.19 12.23
N PHE A 85 10.36 21.49 13.26
CA PHE A 85 11.70 21.64 13.83
C PHE A 85 12.70 20.61 13.26
N PRO A 86 13.99 20.95 13.24
CA PRO A 86 15.04 20.04 12.77
C PRO A 86 15.27 18.89 13.76
N ILE A 87 15.48 17.67 13.24
CA ILE A 87 15.73 16.45 14.00
C ILE A 87 17.09 15.80 13.71
N GLY A 88 17.99 16.59 13.18
CA GLY A 88 19.34 16.13 12.81
C GLY A 88 19.47 15.71 11.34
N LYS A 89 20.71 15.68 10.87
CA LYS A 89 21.09 15.30 9.50
C LYS A 89 20.31 16.04 8.38
N GLY A 90 19.92 17.28 8.61
CA GLY A 90 19.19 18.06 7.65
C GLY A 90 17.74 17.64 7.40
N LYS A 91 17.19 16.76 8.25
CA LYS A 91 15.78 16.35 8.20
C LYS A 91 14.97 17.11 9.24
N TYR A 92 13.71 17.31 8.93
CA TYR A 92 12.72 17.92 9.79
C TYR A 92 11.70 16.88 10.26
N ILE A 93 10.99 17.20 11.35
CA ILE A 93 10.01 16.29 11.94
C ILE A 93 8.91 15.89 10.94
N ASN A 94 8.46 16.84 10.09
CA ASN A 94 7.44 16.56 9.08
C ASN A 94 7.91 15.57 7.99
N ASP A 95 9.21 15.51 7.73
CA ASP A 95 9.78 14.51 6.80
C ASP A 95 9.70 13.10 7.40
N VAL A 96 9.97 12.99 8.71
CA VAL A 96 9.84 11.72 9.45
C VAL A 96 8.38 11.30 9.54
N ILE A 97 7.46 12.21 9.88
CA ILE A 97 6.03 11.92 9.91
C ILE A 97 5.56 11.39 8.56
N ARG A 98 5.94 12.05 7.45
CA ARG A 98 5.54 11.63 6.10
C ARG A 98 6.11 10.25 5.74
N ALA A 99 7.39 10.02 5.99
CA ALA A 99 8.03 8.74 5.72
C ALA A 99 7.39 7.62 6.55
N SER A 100 7.18 7.86 7.86
CA SER A 100 6.54 6.89 8.75
C SER A 100 5.12 6.56 8.35
N SER A 101 4.35 7.57 7.94
CA SER A 101 2.96 7.37 7.48
C SER A 101 2.90 6.52 6.21
N THR A 102 3.90 6.65 5.33
CA THR A 102 4.01 5.81 4.14
C THR A 102 4.33 4.37 4.52
N GLU A 103 5.31 4.13 5.39
CA GLU A 103 5.64 2.79 5.88
C GLU A 103 4.44 2.13 6.59
N ILE A 104 3.69 2.88 7.41
CA ILE A 104 2.47 2.37 8.06
C ILE A 104 1.43 1.95 7.01
N ALA A 105 1.18 2.77 6.01
CA ALA A 105 0.17 2.47 4.99
C ALA A 105 0.52 1.23 4.14
N TYR A 106 1.80 0.96 3.92
CA TYR A 106 2.25 -0.17 3.10
C TYR A 106 2.53 -1.42 3.94
N GLN A 107 3.22 -1.27 5.08
CA GLN A 107 3.75 -2.38 5.87
C GLN A 107 3.06 -2.55 7.23
N ASN A 108 2.19 -1.61 7.63
CA ASN A 108 1.55 -1.57 8.95
C ASN A 108 2.56 -1.56 10.12
N GLY A 109 3.76 -1.13 9.86
CA GLY A 109 4.85 -1.03 10.84
C GLY A 109 5.99 -0.16 10.35
N VAL A 110 6.75 0.40 11.27
CA VAL A 110 7.85 1.34 10.96
C VAL A 110 9.08 1.02 11.80
N TYR A 111 10.24 1.05 11.16
CA TYR A 111 11.52 0.95 11.83
C TYR A 111 12.15 2.33 11.96
N PHE A 112 12.31 2.80 13.21
CA PHE A 112 12.97 4.05 13.55
C PHE A 112 14.39 3.76 14.01
N ARG A 113 15.37 4.32 13.31
CA ARG A 113 16.75 4.33 13.77
C ARG A 113 17.00 5.58 14.59
N LEU A 114 17.35 5.39 15.86
CA LEU A 114 17.70 6.46 16.78
C LEU A 114 19.20 6.51 16.97
N ARG A 115 19.73 7.73 16.99
CA ARG A 115 21.11 8.01 17.41
C ARG A 115 21.06 9.02 18.54
N TYR A 116 21.76 8.72 19.60
CA TYR A 116 21.85 9.60 20.76
C TYR A 116 23.09 10.49 20.68
N VAL A 117 23.00 11.65 21.30
CA VAL A 117 24.09 12.58 21.55
C VAL A 117 24.14 12.87 23.03
N ILE A 118 25.33 13.25 23.53
CA ILE A 118 25.50 13.62 24.95
C ILE A 118 24.93 15.03 25.12
N ASP A 119 24.04 15.17 26.10
CA ASP A 119 23.56 16.47 26.53
C ASP A 119 24.57 17.07 27.51
N GLN A 120 25.42 17.99 27.02
CA GLN A 120 26.53 18.55 27.80
C GLN A 120 26.02 19.37 29.00
N GLU A 121 24.96 20.15 28.83
CA GLU A 121 24.41 21.00 29.89
C GLU A 121 23.82 20.15 31.00
N ALA A 122 22.92 19.23 30.67
CA ALA A 122 22.31 18.32 31.63
C ALA A 122 23.35 17.37 32.29
N SER A 123 24.37 16.95 31.56
CA SER A 123 25.43 16.09 32.08
C SER A 123 26.35 16.83 33.09
N MET A 124 26.61 18.12 32.87
CA MET A 124 27.36 18.94 33.81
C MET A 124 26.58 19.18 35.12
N GLU A 125 25.28 19.41 35.04
CA GLU A 125 24.43 19.62 36.21
C GLU A 125 24.27 18.35 37.04
N ALA A 126 24.08 17.20 36.36
CA ALA A 126 23.86 15.93 37.03
C ALA A 126 25.12 15.22 37.47
N GLN A 127 26.31 15.63 37.01
CA GLN A 127 27.59 14.96 37.17
C GLN A 127 27.58 13.50 36.66
N ASP A 128 26.71 13.23 35.68
CA ASP A 128 26.58 11.91 35.01
C ASP A 128 26.31 12.11 33.51
N LEU A 129 26.53 11.06 32.73
CA LEU A 129 26.27 11.13 31.29
C LEU A 129 24.76 11.09 31.02
N ILE A 130 24.21 12.20 30.52
CA ILE A 130 22.83 12.30 30.07
C ILE A 130 22.81 12.31 28.56
N PHE A 131 21.94 11.49 27.97
CA PHE A 131 21.79 11.36 26.54
C PHE A 131 20.46 11.94 26.09
N LYS A 132 20.48 12.62 24.97
CA LYS A 132 19.27 13.05 24.24
C LYS A 132 19.26 12.49 22.82
N THR A 133 18.09 12.37 22.23
CA THR A 133 17.94 11.94 20.85
C THR A 133 18.58 12.97 19.91
N GLY A 134 19.62 12.56 19.19
CA GLY A 134 20.35 13.44 18.27
C GLY A 134 19.80 13.38 16.85
N SER A 135 19.27 12.22 16.42
CA SER A 135 18.60 12.08 15.13
C SER A 135 17.69 10.85 15.10
N VAL A 136 16.61 10.97 14.33
CA VAL A 136 15.69 9.87 14.00
C VAL A 136 15.65 9.69 12.48
N GLU A 137 15.76 8.45 12.04
CA GLU A 137 15.64 8.07 10.63
C GLU A 137 14.62 6.95 10.50
N VAL A 138 13.74 7.05 9.50
CA VAL A 138 12.88 5.95 9.10
C VAL A 138 13.69 5.03 8.19
N MET A 139 13.67 3.74 8.50
CA MET A 139 14.36 2.70 7.73
C MET A 139 13.35 1.99 6.83
N ASP A 140 13.79 1.61 5.67
CA ASP A 140 12.98 0.85 4.71
C ASP A 140 12.60 -0.53 5.30
N GLY A 141 11.31 -0.77 5.47
CA GLY A 141 10.77 -2.00 6.04
C GLY A 141 11.07 -3.25 5.21
N VAL A 142 11.33 -3.10 3.92
CA VAL A 142 11.68 -4.22 3.02
C VAL A 142 13.03 -4.83 3.39
N ILE A 143 14.03 -3.98 3.68
CA ILE A 143 15.39 -4.44 3.98
C ILE A 143 15.61 -4.78 5.46
N MET A 144 14.74 -4.30 6.35
CA MET A 144 14.91 -4.52 7.78
C MET A 144 14.47 -5.93 8.19
N ALA A 145 15.32 -6.60 8.97
CA ALA A 145 15.04 -7.91 9.53
C ALA A 145 15.40 -7.97 11.02
N LYS A 146 14.65 -8.76 11.79
CA LYS A 146 14.91 -9.03 13.20
C LYS A 146 15.62 -10.36 13.35
N SER A 147 16.66 -10.41 14.18
CA SER A 147 17.37 -11.62 14.54
C SER A 147 17.10 -11.99 15.99
N LYS A 148 17.19 -13.27 16.31
CA LYS A 148 17.24 -13.78 17.66
C LYS A 148 18.72 -13.95 18.00
N GLU A 149 19.24 -13.19 18.95
CA GLU A 149 20.65 -13.29 19.35
C GLU A 149 20.92 -14.35 20.39
N ASP A 150 19.96 -14.53 21.30
CA ASP A 150 20.09 -15.44 22.43
C ASP A 150 18.75 -16.07 22.75
N ASP A 151 18.73 -17.32 23.19
CA ASP A 151 17.50 -18.05 23.50
C ASP A 151 16.65 -17.37 24.58
N ASN A 152 17.25 -16.48 25.37
CA ASN A 152 16.61 -15.74 26.45
C ASN A 152 16.35 -14.26 26.12
N ALA A 153 16.80 -13.73 24.99
CA ALA A 153 16.60 -12.33 24.63
C ALA A 153 15.28 -12.18 23.86
N ALA A 154 14.32 -11.48 24.45
CA ALA A 154 13.09 -11.11 23.81
C ALA A 154 13.34 -10.22 22.57
N ASP A 155 14.44 -9.45 22.59
CA ASP A 155 14.81 -8.48 21.57
C ASP A 155 16.19 -8.77 21.01
N GLY A 156 16.23 -9.44 19.85
CA GLY A 156 17.45 -9.62 19.08
C GLY A 156 17.89 -8.36 18.35
N LYS A 157 19.08 -8.39 17.74
CA LYS A 157 19.55 -7.32 16.86
C LYS A 157 18.62 -7.11 15.67
N PHE A 158 18.63 -5.89 15.15
CA PHE A 158 18.03 -5.56 13.88
C PHE A 158 19.12 -5.47 12.81
N TYR A 159 18.81 -5.98 11.63
CA TYR A 159 19.71 -5.98 10.49
C TYR A 159 19.09 -5.26 9.30
N ALA A 160 19.88 -4.40 8.65
CA ALA A 160 19.59 -3.93 7.31
C ALA A 160 20.26 -4.88 6.32
N LEU A 161 19.47 -5.74 5.69
CA LEU A 161 19.97 -6.77 4.79
C LEU A 161 20.43 -6.16 3.46
N PRO A 162 21.48 -6.72 2.83
CA PRO A 162 21.78 -6.44 1.43
C PRO A 162 20.68 -7.02 0.50
N ASP A 163 20.74 -6.71 -0.77
CA ASP A 163 19.92 -7.31 -1.83
C ASP A 163 18.39 -7.15 -1.61
N ASN A 164 17.95 -5.94 -1.25
CA ASN A 164 16.53 -5.60 -1.05
C ASN A 164 15.80 -6.54 -0.07
N GLY A 165 16.50 -7.05 0.92
CA GLY A 165 15.94 -7.93 1.95
C GLY A 165 15.97 -9.42 1.60
N ALA A 166 16.44 -9.82 0.43
CA ALA A 166 16.57 -11.23 0.06
C ALA A 166 17.60 -11.96 0.93
N GLY A 167 17.34 -13.21 1.20
CA GLY A 167 18.30 -14.07 1.92
C GLY A 167 18.32 -13.86 3.43
N GLY A 168 19.49 -13.79 4.01
CA GLY A 168 19.73 -13.67 5.44
C GLY A 168 21.06 -12.95 5.72
N ILE A 169 21.52 -13.03 6.96
CA ILE A 169 22.80 -12.45 7.38
C ILE A 169 23.94 -13.27 6.75
N VAL A 170 24.74 -12.63 5.89
CA VAL A 170 25.92 -13.25 5.29
C VAL A 170 27.08 -13.23 6.29
N SER A 171 27.38 -12.06 6.85
CA SER A 171 28.30 -11.87 7.97
C SER A 171 27.99 -10.53 8.66
N ASP A 172 28.34 -10.41 9.94
CA ASP A 172 28.15 -9.16 10.70
C ASP A 172 29.00 -8.01 10.15
N ASP A 173 30.06 -8.30 9.39
CA ASP A 173 30.92 -7.29 8.76
C ASP A 173 30.26 -6.68 7.52
N VAL A 174 29.45 -7.44 6.80
CA VAL A 174 28.77 -7.02 5.57
C VAL A 174 27.40 -6.45 5.86
N SER A 175 26.65 -7.09 6.78
CA SER A 175 25.31 -6.65 7.15
C SER A 175 25.37 -5.52 8.16
N ARG A 176 24.68 -4.41 7.88
CA ARG A 176 24.50 -3.34 8.87
C ARG A 176 23.56 -3.84 9.95
N TRP A 177 24.03 -3.84 11.20
CA TRP A 177 23.20 -4.22 12.32
C TRP A 177 23.11 -3.09 13.35
N PHE A 178 22.04 -3.12 14.16
CA PHE A 178 21.66 -2.09 15.12
C PHE A 178 21.21 -2.74 16.42
N TYR A 179 21.41 -2.03 17.52
CA TYR A 179 20.92 -2.45 18.84
C TYR A 179 19.38 -2.35 18.91
N PRO A 180 18.74 -3.20 19.74
CA PRO A 180 17.35 -3.00 20.11
C PRO A 180 17.21 -1.70 20.93
N PHE A 181 16.03 -1.09 20.86
CA PHE A 181 15.72 0.14 21.57
C PHE A 181 15.78 -0.05 23.08
N ASN A 182 16.54 0.83 23.74
CA ASN A 182 16.65 0.90 25.19
C ASN A 182 16.98 2.35 25.59
N GLN A 183 16.20 2.93 26.49
CA GLN A 183 16.39 4.30 26.97
C GLN A 183 17.31 4.41 28.18
N ASP A 184 17.75 3.30 28.77
CA ASP A 184 18.65 3.34 29.92
C ASP A 184 19.99 3.99 29.51
N PRO A 185 20.40 5.10 30.17
CA PRO A 185 21.67 5.78 29.88
C PRO A 185 22.88 4.84 29.96
N LYS A 186 22.87 3.87 30.87
CA LYS A 186 23.93 2.89 31.01
C LYS A 186 24.03 1.95 29.83
N ALA A 187 22.85 1.52 29.30
CA ALA A 187 22.81 0.69 28.12
C ALA A 187 23.30 1.48 26.88
N ILE A 188 22.89 2.74 26.73
CA ILE A 188 23.35 3.62 25.65
C ILE A 188 24.86 3.83 25.72
N ALA A 189 25.39 4.16 26.90
CA ALA A 189 26.85 4.32 27.13
C ALA A 189 27.62 3.03 26.78
N TYR A 190 27.12 1.89 27.25
CA TYR A 190 27.72 0.58 26.92
C TYR A 190 27.75 0.32 25.42
N GLN A 191 26.68 0.56 24.72
CA GLN A 191 26.56 0.38 23.26
C GLN A 191 27.54 1.27 22.50
N MET A 192 27.65 2.56 22.89
CA MET A 192 28.61 3.50 22.29
C MET A 192 30.04 3.06 22.47
N HIS A 193 30.43 2.66 23.69
CA HIS A 193 31.77 2.14 23.97
C HIS A 193 32.07 0.84 23.22
N ASN A 194 31.07 -0.06 23.13
CA ASN A 194 31.20 -1.31 22.38
C ASN A 194 31.45 -1.06 20.88
N ASP A 195 30.72 -0.09 20.29
CA ASP A 195 30.95 0.27 18.89
C ASP A 195 32.35 0.86 18.63
N CYS A 196 32.86 1.67 19.54
CA CYS A 196 34.23 2.16 19.49
C CYS A 196 35.26 1.01 19.64
N LYS A 197 35.03 0.07 20.57
CA LYS A 197 35.86 -1.11 20.76
C LYS A 197 35.89 -1.99 19.51
N ILE A 198 34.77 -2.21 18.84
CA ILE A 198 34.70 -2.97 17.57
C ILE A 198 35.57 -2.31 16.50
N LYS A 199 35.65 -0.97 16.48
CA LYS A 199 36.53 -0.21 15.57
C LYS A 199 37.99 -0.09 16.03
N GLY A 200 38.35 -0.69 17.16
CA GLY A 200 39.71 -0.68 17.68
C GLY A 200 40.13 0.58 18.45
N ILE A 201 39.18 1.46 18.79
CA ILE A 201 39.41 2.68 19.58
C ILE A 201 39.45 2.28 21.05
N LYS A 202 40.64 2.44 21.71
CA LYS A 202 40.82 2.01 23.10
C LYS A 202 40.31 3.00 24.13
N ASP A 203 40.56 4.30 23.89
CA ASP A 203 40.19 5.39 24.80
C ASP A 203 39.32 6.41 23.99
N PRO A 204 38.03 6.13 23.81
CA PRO A 204 37.17 6.96 22.96
C PRO A 204 36.90 8.30 23.62
N THR A 205 37.05 9.37 22.86
CA THR A 205 36.55 10.70 23.23
C THR A 205 35.04 10.77 23.14
N PRO A 206 34.38 11.73 23.80
CA PRO A 206 32.91 11.92 23.62
C PRO A 206 32.49 12.05 22.16
N GLU A 207 33.32 12.67 21.33
CA GLU A 207 33.08 12.82 19.89
C GLU A 207 33.17 11.46 19.17
N ASP A 208 34.18 10.63 19.53
CA ASP A 208 34.30 9.28 18.98
C ASP A 208 33.11 8.39 19.33
N LEU A 209 32.60 8.49 20.56
CA LEU A 209 31.40 7.77 20.99
C LEU A 209 30.19 8.11 20.11
N ILE A 210 29.96 9.40 19.85
CA ILE A 210 28.84 9.86 19.04
C ILE A 210 29.02 9.48 17.57
N GLN A 211 30.23 9.68 16.99
CA GLN A 211 30.47 9.42 15.58
C GLN A 211 30.40 7.95 15.21
N ASN A 212 30.90 7.08 16.09
CA ASN A 212 31.00 5.66 15.81
C ASN A 212 29.72 4.88 16.16
N TYR A 213 28.82 5.48 16.91
CA TYR A 213 27.58 4.83 17.35
C TYR A 213 26.67 4.43 16.19
N ARG A 214 26.32 3.15 16.11
CA ARG A 214 25.42 2.59 15.08
C ARG A 214 23.99 3.07 15.25
N GLY A 215 23.57 3.22 16.50
CA GLY A 215 22.20 3.55 16.87
C GLY A 215 21.37 2.33 17.25
N GLN A 216 20.18 2.62 17.69
CA GLN A 216 19.16 1.64 18.08
C GLN A 216 18.04 1.64 17.05
N ILE A 217 17.34 0.53 16.96
CA ILE A 217 16.08 0.44 16.20
C ILE A 217 14.92 0.29 17.18
N PHE A 218 13.96 1.19 17.07
CA PHE A 218 12.61 1.01 17.59
C PHE A 218 11.71 0.54 16.47
N TYR A 219 11.04 -0.59 16.66
CA TYR A 219 10.09 -1.11 15.69
C TYR A 219 8.67 -0.90 16.17
N LEU A 220 7.97 0.08 15.57
CA LEU A 220 6.53 0.25 15.75
C LEU A 220 5.81 -0.84 14.96
N ASN A 221 5.18 -1.77 15.67
CA ASN A 221 4.40 -2.87 15.09
C ASN A 221 2.94 -2.69 15.48
N LEU A 222 2.07 -2.34 14.53
CA LEU A 222 0.64 -2.12 14.77
C LEU A 222 -0.16 -3.43 14.90
N THR A 223 0.47 -4.58 14.62
CA THR A 223 -0.10 -5.91 14.84
C THR A 223 0.78 -6.75 15.77
N PRO A 224 0.87 -6.41 17.07
CA PRO A 224 1.89 -6.94 17.99
C PRO A 224 1.79 -8.45 18.25
N LYS A 225 0.75 -9.12 17.80
CA LYS A 225 0.64 -10.59 17.85
C LYS A 225 1.65 -11.30 16.94
N PHE A 226 2.16 -10.59 15.95
CA PHE A 226 3.11 -11.13 14.97
C PHE A 226 4.51 -10.53 15.19
N VAL A 227 5.55 -11.29 14.86
CA VAL A 227 6.95 -10.83 14.95
C VAL A 227 7.18 -9.60 14.05
N TYR A 228 6.56 -9.60 12.89
CA TYR A 228 6.50 -8.48 11.97
C TYR A 228 5.05 -8.01 11.82
N ALA A 229 4.87 -6.72 11.59
CA ALA A 229 3.58 -6.17 11.27
C ALA A 229 2.98 -6.83 10.02
N LEU A 230 1.68 -7.07 10.08
CA LEU A 230 0.94 -7.60 8.94
C LEU A 230 0.49 -6.44 8.06
N PRO A 231 0.95 -6.37 6.80
CA PRO A 231 0.54 -5.30 5.88
C PRO A 231 -0.97 -5.21 5.71
N VAL A 232 -1.49 -3.99 5.64
CA VAL A 232 -2.93 -3.75 5.44
C VAL A 232 -3.44 -4.41 4.16
N GLY A 233 -2.63 -4.39 3.11
CA GLY A 233 -2.97 -4.98 1.81
C GLY A 233 -3.03 -6.51 1.79
N ASP A 234 -2.55 -7.21 2.83
CA ASP A 234 -2.53 -8.68 2.86
C ASP A 234 -3.92 -9.31 2.72
N MET A 235 -4.91 -8.74 3.41
CA MET A 235 -6.31 -9.21 3.35
C MET A 235 -6.90 -9.18 1.94
N VAL A 236 -6.47 -8.23 1.12
CA VAL A 236 -7.01 -7.94 -0.21
C VAL A 236 -5.98 -8.15 -1.31
N TYR A 237 -4.97 -8.97 -1.01
CA TYR A 237 -3.92 -9.32 -1.98
C TYR A 237 -4.51 -9.81 -3.31
N ASN A 238 -5.46 -10.76 -3.24
CA ASN A 238 -6.08 -11.35 -4.42
C ASN A 238 -6.94 -10.33 -5.19
N ASP A 239 -7.62 -9.43 -4.48
CA ASP A 239 -8.42 -8.37 -5.13
C ASP A 239 -7.52 -7.40 -5.91
N MET A 240 -6.38 -7.01 -5.32
CA MET A 240 -5.40 -6.15 -5.98
C MET A 240 -4.72 -6.84 -7.17
N ASP A 241 -4.33 -8.12 -7.02
CA ASP A 241 -3.76 -8.91 -8.11
C ASP A 241 -4.78 -9.14 -9.24
N THR A 242 -6.05 -9.37 -8.89
CA THR A 242 -7.15 -9.51 -9.86
C THR A 242 -7.34 -8.22 -10.66
N GLU A 243 -7.40 -7.06 -9.99
CA GLU A 243 -7.51 -5.76 -10.68
C GLU A 243 -6.33 -5.54 -11.64
N HIS A 244 -5.12 -5.88 -11.22
CA HIS A 244 -3.92 -5.82 -12.04
C HIS A 244 -4.00 -6.75 -13.26
N ARG A 245 -4.40 -8.01 -13.08
CA ARG A 245 -4.51 -9.00 -14.16
C ARG A 245 -5.59 -8.64 -15.17
N ILE A 246 -6.71 -8.10 -14.73
CA ILE A 246 -7.75 -7.58 -15.63
C ILE A 246 -7.21 -6.44 -16.48
N SER A 247 -6.39 -5.55 -15.90
CA SER A 247 -5.73 -4.48 -16.65
C SER A 247 -4.76 -5.02 -17.70
N ILE A 248 -3.96 -6.04 -17.37
CA ILE A 248 -3.07 -6.73 -18.31
C ILE A 248 -3.88 -7.37 -19.44
N TYR A 249 -4.93 -8.11 -19.08
CA TYR A 249 -5.80 -8.77 -20.06
C TYR A 249 -6.36 -7.77 -21.07
N ASN A 250 -6.98 -6.68 -20.59
CA ASN A 250 -7.54 -5.64 -21.44
C ASN A 250 -6.48 -4.98 -22.34
N ASN A 251 -5.29 -4.72 -21.80
CA ASN A 251 -4.19 -4.16 -22.56
C ASN A 251 -3.72 -5.11 -23.66
N THR A 252 -3.58 -6.40 -23.34
CA THR A 252 -3.16 -7.42 -24.33
C THR A 252 -4.19 -7.55 -25.44
N GLN A 253 -5.49 -7.60 -25.10
CA GLN A 253 -6.58 -7.64 -26.08
C GLN A 253 -6.57 -6.39 -26.98
N THR A 254 -6.40 -5.21 -26.40
CA THR A 254 -6.36 -3.96 -27.16
C THR A 254 -5.15 -3.90 -28.10
N ARG A 255 -3.96 -4.34 -27.64
CA ARG A 255 -2.74 -4.34 -28.47
C ARG A 255 -2.79 -5.34 -29.61
N GLN A 256 -3.46 -6.45 -29.44
CA GLN A 256 -3.55 -7.52 -30.42
C GLN A 256 -4.82 -7.45 -31.28
N GLY A 257 -5.57 -6.33 -31.24
CA GLY A 257 -6.70 -6.06 -32.08
C GLY A 257 -7.91 -6.95 -31.81
N PHE A 258 -8.13 -7.34 -30.54
CA PHE A 258 -9.23 -8.21 -30.10
C PHE A 258 -9.26 -9.59 -30.77
N LEU A 259 -8.10 -10.07 -31.23
CA LEU A 259 -7.97 -11.41 -31.76
C LEU A 259 -8.14 -12.42 -30.62
N GLY A 260 -9.16 -13.30 -30.76
CA GLY A 260 -9.33 -14.41 -29.83
C GLY A 260 -8.16 -15.39 -29.88
N LYS A 261 -8.09 -16.30 -28.90
CA LYS A 261 -7.11 -17.39 -28.96
C LYS A 261 -7.33 -18.21 -30.22
N THR A 262 -6.26 -18.43 -30.97
CA THR A 262 -6.28 -19.23 -32.21
C THR A 262 -5.57 -20.53 -31.94
N GLN A 263 -6.25 -21.65 -32.18
CA GLN A 263 -5.63 -22.96 -32.20
C GLN A 263 -5.25 -23.31 -33.62
N ILE A 264 -3.98 -23.53 -33.88
CA ILE A 264 -3.47 -24.05 -35.15
C ILE A 264 -3.09 -25.51 -34.92
N THR A 265 -3.79 -26.43 -35.58
CA THR A 265 -3.46 -27.84 -35.54
C THR A 265 -2.63 -28.20 -36.79
N LYS A 266 -1.44 -28.68 -36.59
CA LYS A 266 -0.50 -29.08 -37.63
C LYS A 266 -0.24 -30.59 -37.55
N PHE A 267 -0.22 -31.27 -38.66
CA PHE A 267 0.17 -32.67 -38.74
C PHE A 267 1.66 -32.76 -39.10
N GLY A 268 2.46 -33.30 -38.21
CA GLY A 268 3.91 -33.42 -38.36
C GLY A 268 4.46 -34.78 -37.98
N ASP A 269 5.73 -35.02 -38.24
CA ASP A 269 6.44 -36.27 -37.90
C ASP A 269 6.84 -36.25 -36.40
N PRO A 270 6.67 -37.32 -35.65
CA PRO A 270 6.84 -37.33 -34.21
C PRO A 270 8.29 -37.60 -33.75
N ASP A 271 9.28 -37.10 -34.46
CA ASP A 271 10.68 -37.40 -34.14
C ASP A 271 11.30 -36.46 -33.08
N ASP A 272 10.53 -35.60 -32.43
CA ASP A 272 11.06 -34.75 -31.35
C ASP A 272 10.31 -34.96 -30.02
N GLU A 273 11.13 -35.09 -28.98
CA GLU A 273 10.78 -35.44 -27.60
C GLU A 273 9.65 -34.55 -27.05
N THR A 274 8.60 -35.21 -26.63
CA THR A 274 7.30 -34.62 -26.21
C THR A 274 7.30 -33.94 -24.85
N ASP A 275 8.44 -33.54 -24.30
CA ASP A 275 8.52 -32.85 -22.99
C ASP A 275 8.18 -31.37 -23.06
N ASP A 276 8.19 -30.76 -24.25
CA ASP A 276 7.96 -29.33 -24.44
C ASP A 276 6.47 -28.93 -24.48
N PHE A 277 5.54 -29.85 -24.77
CA PHE A 277 4.12 -29.53 -24.92
C PHE A 277 3.48 -28.97 -23.63
N ASP A 278 3.84 -29.53 -22.49
CA ASP A 278 3.32 -29.05 -21.19
C ASP A 278 3.82 -27.65 -20.85
N ASP A 279 5.01 -27.30 -21.31
CA ASP A 279 5.59 -25.96 -21.12
C ASP A 279 5.06 -24.97 -22.13
N GLU A 280 4.79 -25.37 -23.37
CA GLU A 280 4.09 -24.55 -24.36
C GLU A 280 2.66 -24.24 -23.94
N VAL A 281 1.91 -25.21 -23.39
CA VAL A 281 0.56 -25.00 -22.85
C VAL A 281 0.59 -24.05 -21.64
N LYS A 282 1.62 -24.12 -20.79
CA LYS A 282 1.78 -23.17 -19.68
C LYS A 282 2.00 -21.75 -20.18
N THR A 283 2.77 -21.54 -21.23
CA THR A 283 2.97 -20.23 -21.84
C THR A 283 1.71 -19.68 -22.49
N PHE A 284 0.78 -20.57 -22.86
CA PHE A 284 -0.50 -20.19 -23.47
C PHE A 284 -1.56 -19.72 -22.43
N LEU A 285 -1.37 -20.08 -21.16
CA LEU A 285 -2.29 -19.72 -20.08
C LEU A 285 -1.93 -18.35 -19.47
N GLY A 286 -2.93 -17.65 -18.98
CA GLY A 286 -2.79 -16.37 -18.26
C GLY A 286 -3.31 -15.16 -19.03
N ALA A 287 -3.43 -14.04 -18.32
CA ALA A 287 -3.93 -12.78 -18.87
C ALA A 287 -3.01 -12.19 -19.93
N GLU A 288 -1.71 -12.44 -19.81
CA GLU A 288 -0.67 -11.97 -20.72
C GLU A 288 -0.75 -12.66 -22.10
N ASN A 289 -1.25 -13.89 -22.11
CA ASN A 289 -1.35 -14.75 -23.29
C ASN A 289 -2.80 -14.89 -23.79
N SER A 290 -3.66 -13.95 -23.47
CA SER A 290 -5.09 -14.01 -23.81
C SER A 290 -5.39 -14.08 -25.31
N SER A 291 -4.42 -13.69 -26.16
CA SER A 291 -4.52 -13.74 -27.63
C SER A 291 -3.42 -14.61 -28.26
N SER A 292 -2.83 -15.51 -27.50
CA SER A 292 -1.76 -16.40 -27.99
C SER A 292 -2.28 -17.42 -28.99
N VAL A 293 -1.40 -17.87 -29.86
CA VAL A 293 -1.68 -18.95 -30.83
C VAL A 293 -1.19 -20.26 -30.23
N LEU A 294 -2.09 -21.22 -30.06
CA LEU A 294 -1.76 -22.60 -29.67
C LEU A 294 -1.50 -23.42 -30.93
N ILE A 295 -0.27 -23.89 -31.10
CA ILE A 295 0.07 -24.82 -32.18
C ILE A 295 0.02 -26.23 -31.61
N VAL A 296 -0.79 -27.10 -32.21
CA VAL A 296 -0.89 -28.52 -31.84
C VAL A 296 -0.36 -29.36 -32.99
N ASP A 297 0.74 -30.04 -32.77
CA ASP A 297 1.28 -30.99 -33.73
C ASP A 297 0.66 -32.37 -33.54
N ILE A 298 0.10 -32.95 -34.59
CA ILE A 298 -0.47 -34.29 -34.56
C ILE A 298 0.45 -35.24 -35.35
N PRO A 299 0.89 -36.38 -34.73
CA PRO A 299 1.80 -37.31 -35.36
C PRO A 299 1.20 -37.93 -36.63
N GLN A 300 2.06 -38.17 -37.64
CA GLN A 300 1.68 -38.90 -38.84
C GLN A 300 1.33 -40.35 -38.49
N GLY A 301 0.20 -40.83 -38.93
CA GLY A 301 -0.27 -42.18 -38.69
C GLY A 301 -1.77 -42.31 -38.44
N VAL A 302 -2.42 -41.19 -38.21
CA VAL A 302 -3.88 -41.12 -38.13
C VAL A 302 -4.38 -40.81 -39.56
N ASN A 303 -5.33 -41.64 -40.03
CA ASN A 303 -5.95 -41.47 -41.35
C ASN A 303 -6.77 -40.16 -41.35
N VAL A 304 -6.15 -39.05 -41.65
CA VAL A 304 -6.78 -37.74 -41.70
C VAL A 304 -6.91 -37.29 -43.16
N ASP A 305 -8.09 -36.85 -43.55
CA ASP A 305 -8.34 -36.23 -44.85
C ASP A 305 -7.38 -35.06 -45.07
N LEU A 306 -6.63 -35.08 -46.17
CA LEU A 306 -5.67 -34.06 -46.53
C LEU A 306 -6.27 -32.63 -46.56
N ASP A 307 -7.58 -32.51 -46.80
CA ASP A 307 -8.31 -31.24 -46.76
C ASP A 307 -8.50 -30.69 -45.34
N LYS A 308 -8.23 -31.50 -44.29
CA LYS A 308 -8.28 -31.14 -42.89
C LYS A 308 -6.92 -31.08 -42.22
N ALA A 309 -5.85 -31.25 -43.00
CA ALA A 309 -4.47 -31.26 -42.48
C ALA A 309 -4.04 -29.94 -41.84
N PHE A 310 -4.81 -28.90 -42.03
CA PHE A 310 -4.59 -27.59 -41.41
C PHE A 310 -5.94 -27.06 -40.90
N MET A 311 -6.21 -27.21 -39.60
CA MET A 311 -7.39 -26.64 -38.99
C MET A 311 -7.02 -25.42 -38.12
N VAL A 312 -7.57 -24.28 -38.48
CA VAL A 312 -7.49 -23.06 -37.65
C VAL A 312 -8.83 -22.90 -36.95
N ASN A 313 -8.86 -23.18 -35.68
CA ASN A 313 -10.04 -22.94 -34.84
C ASN A 313 -9.86 -21.65 -34.08
N GLN A 314 -10.70 -20.65 -34.34
CA GLN A 314 -10.79 -19.48 -33.48
C GLN A 314 -11.58 -19.88 -32.24
N LEU A 315 -10.91 -19.93 -31.10
CA LEU A 315 -11.56 -20.02 -29.79
C LEU A 315 -12.07 -18.62 -29.45
N ASN A 316 -13.28 -18.32 -29.93
CA ASN A 316 -13.90 -17.03 -29.63
C ASN A 316 -14.11 -16.92 -28.13
N PRO A 317 -13.42 -16.01 -27.43
CA PRO A 317 -13.82 -15.66 -26.09
C PRO A 317 -15.26 -15.10 -26.18
N GLN A 318 -16.11 -15.46 -25.26
CA GLN A 318 -17.38 -14.75 -25.08
C GLN A 318 -17.02 -13.32 -24.65
N PHE A 319 -16.93 -12.42 -25.61
CA PHE A 319 -16.62 -11.02 -25.36
C PHE A 319 -17.89 -10.35 -24.85
N ASP A 320 -18.02 -10.30 -23.55
CA ASP A 320 -18.93 -9.38 -22.90
C ASP A 320 -18.11 -8.18 -22.42
N ASP A 321 -18.36 -7.00 -22.97
CA ASP A 321 -17.71 -5.74 -22.58
C ASP A 321 -17.87 -5.47 -21.07
N LYS A 322 -18.83 -6.11 -20.43
CA LYS A 322 -19.12 -6.01 -19.00
C LYS A 322 -18.59 -7.15 -18.15
N LEU A 323 -17.88 -8.12 -18.77
CA LEU A 323 -17.41 -9.33 -18.09
C LEU A 323 -16.71 -9.04 -16.77
N PHE A 324 -15.90 -8.01 -16.72
CA PHE A 324 -15.11 -7.66 -15.55
C PHE A 324 -15.67 -6.50 -14.72
N ASP A 325 -16.73 -5.83 -15.16
CA ASP A 325 -17.27 -4.65 -14.47
C ASP A 325 -17.68 -4.94 -13.03
N THR A 326 -18.39 -6.05 -12.80
CA THR A 326 -18.81 -6.48 -11.47
C THR A 326 -17.62 -6.88 -10.62
N THR A 327 -16.67 -7.63 -11.21
CA THR A 327 -15.44 -8.07 -10.52
C THR A 327 -14.60 -6.86 -10.09
N ILE A 328 -14.38 -5.90 -10.99
CA ILE A 328 -13.61 -4.68 -10.69
C ILE A 328 -14.29 -3.88 -9.57
N LYS A 329 -15.61 -3.73 -9.61
CA LYS A 329 -16.37 -3.02 -8.56
C LYS A 329 -16.23 -3.72 -7.22
N THR A 330 -16.33 -5.05 -7.19
CA THR A 330 -16.16 -5.84 -5.96
C THR A 330 -14.73 -5.70 -5.42
N CYS A 331 -13.71 -5.85 -6.26
CA CYS A 331 -12.31 -5.66 -5.86
C CYS A 331 -12.08 -4.26 -5.27
N ARG A 332 -12.62 -3.21 -5.90
CA ARG A 332 -12.51 -1.83 -5.41
C ARG A 332 -13.12 -1.66 -4.02
N VAL A 333 -14.33 -2.17 -3.81
CA VAL A 333 -15.00 -2.09 -2.52
C VAL A 333 -14.20 -2.83 -1.44
N ASN A 334 -13.71 -4.04 -1.73
CA ASN A 334 -12.90 -4.81 -0.80
C ASN A 334 -11.58 -4.08 -0.46
N ILE A 335 -10.89 -3.55 -1.46
CA ILE A 335 -9.64 -2.81 -1.27
C ILE A 335 -9.88 -1.55 -0.42
N MET A 336 -10.89 -0.74 -0.76
CA MET A 336 -11.22 0.45 0.04
C MET A 336 -11.60 0.09 1.48
N GLY A 337 -12.34 -1.02 1.67
CA GLY A 337 -12.69 -1.55 2.99
C GLY A 337 -11.46 -1.92 3.82
N ALA A 338 -10.45 -2.56 3.22
CA ALA A 338 -9.23 -2.97 3.90
C ALA A 338 -8.37 -1.79 4.37
N PHE A 339 -8.33 -0.69 3.60
CA PHE A 339 -7.61 0.53 3.95
C PHE A 339 -8.46 1.48 4.83
N ASN A 340 -8.97 0.98 5.94
CA ASN A 340 -9.77 1.72 6.92
C ASN A 340 -11.06 2.34 6.34
N ASN A 341 -11.78 1.59 5.50
CA ASN A 341 -13.06 2.01 4.92
C ASN A 341 -13.01 3.38 4.22
N ILE A 342 -12.07 3.55 3.30
CA ILE A 342 -11.95 4.78 2.53
C ILE A 342 -13.26 5.06 1.77
N PRO A 343 -13.89 6.24 1.95
CA PRO A 343 -15.03 6.62 1.14
C PRO A 343 -14.69 6.70 -0.35
N GLU A 344 -15.51 6.08 -1.20
CA GLU A 344 -15.26 6.01 -2.65
C GLU A 344 -15.06 7.39 -3.28
N ALA A 345 -15.83 8.39 -2.82
CA ALA A 345 -15.72 9.77 -3.30
C ALA A 345 -14.36 10.44 -3.05
N LEU A 346 -13.55 9.92 -2.11
CA LEU A 346 -12.19 10.40 -1.88
C LEU A 346 -11.16 9.74 -2.82
N VAL A 347 -11.46 8.54 -3.34
CA VAL A 347 -10.58 7.78 -4.24
C VAL A 347 -10.89 8.09 -5.70
N PHE A 348 -12.16 8.14 -6.06
CA PHE A 348 -12.64 8.35 -7.41
C PHE A 348 -13.50 9.60 -7.48
N ALA A 349 -13.16 10.52 -8.38
CA ALA A 349 -14.04 11.63 -8.70
C ALA A 349 -15.31 11.07 -9.35
N SER A 350 -16.45 11.19 -8.68
CA SER A 350 -17.73 10.78 -9.29
C SER A 350 -18.09 11.76 -10.40
N SER A 351 -18.21 11.26 -11.63
CA SER A 351 -18.72 12.02 -12.78
C SER A 351 -20.25 12.03 -12.82
N SER A 352 -20.92 11.66 -11.71
CA SER A 352 -22.38 11.61 -11.65
C SER A 352 -22.98 13.01 -11.51
N LEU A 353 -24.19 13.18 -12.05
CA LEU A 353 -25.01 14.39 -11.90
C LEU A 353 -25.24 14.79 -10.42
N PHE A 354 -25.01 13.86 -9.50
CA PHE A 354 -25.06 14.04 -8.04
C PHE A 354 -23.63 14.05 -7.47
N SER A 355 -22.77 14.93 -7.99
CA SER A 355 -21.46 15.16 -7.38
C SER A 355 -21.68 15.59 -5.93
N PRO A 356 -20.98 14.98 -4.95
CA PRO A 356 -21.14 15.36 -3.55
C PRO A 356 -20.80 16.84 -3.37
N THR A 357 -21.59 17.53 -2.55
CA THR A 357 -21.34 18.94 -2.23
C THR A 357 -19.97 19.08 -1.53
N ALA A 358 -19.40 20.27 -1.58
CA ALA A 358 -18.14 20.54 -0.87
C ALA A 358 -18.22 20.18 0.63
N GLU A 359 -19.39 20.35 1.21
CA GLU A 359 -19.67 20.00 2.59
C GLU A 359 -19.65 18.49 2.82
N THR A 360 -20.34 17.72 1.97
CA THR A 360 -20.30 16.26 2.03
C THR A 360 -18.87 15.73 1.89
N ILE A 361 -18.08 16.33 1.00
CA ILE A 361 -16.64 15.95 0.86
C ILE A 361 -15.87 16.25 2.15
N ASN A 362 -16.14 17.37 2.82
CA ASN A 362 -15.46 17.70 4.07
C ASN A 362 -15.88 16.76 5.21
N GLU A 363 -17.14 16.36 5.29
CA GLU A 363 -17.59 15.34 6.24
C GLU A 363 -16.94 13.98 5.98
N LEU A 364 -16.83 13.54 4.71
CA LEU A 364 -16.12 12.32 4.35
C LEU A 364 -14.62 12.38 4.70
N LYS A 365 -13.99 13.54 4.55
CA LYS A 365 -12.61 13.75 4.98
C LYS A 365 -12.47 13.65 6.50
N ARG A 366 -13.39 14.22 7.28
CA ARG A 366 -13.40 14.10 8.74
C ARG A 366 -13.61 12.65 9.16
N PHE A 367 -14.60 11.98 8.59
CA PHE A 367 -14.84 10.56 8.85
C PHE A 367 -13.56 9.73 8.63
N TYR A 368 -12.91 9.90 7.47
CA TYR A 368 -11.71 9.12 7.18
C TYR A 368 -10.50 9.54 8.04
N TRP A 369 -10.45 10.79 8.49
CA TRP A 369 -9.48 11.25 9.49
C TRP A 369 -9.63 10.49 10.81
N GLU A 370 -10.85 10.32 11.29
CA GLU A 370 -11.18 9.57 12.53
C GLU A 370 -10.86 8.08 12.38
N GLN A 371 -11.12 7.48 11.21
CA GLN A 371 -10.81 6.08 10.95
C GLN A 371 -9.30 5.75 11.06
N ASN A 372 -8.43 6.71 10.84
CA ASN A 372 -6.97 6.55 10.94
C ASN A 372 -6.42 7.10 12.29
N GLU A 373 -7.24 7.26 13.32
CA GLU A 373 -6.81 7.81 14.60
C GLU A 373 -5.85 6.86 15.33
N ALA A 374 -6.07 5.57 15.26
CA ALA A 374 -5.27 4.59 15.97
C ALA A 374 -3.81 4.57 15.47
N GLU A 375 -3.60 4.55 14.17
CA GLU A 375 -2.28 4.57 13.53
C GLU A 375 -1.57 5.90 13.78
N ARG A 376 -2.30 7.02 13.69
CA ARG A 376 -1.78 8.35 13.94
C ARG A 376 -1.37 8.52 15.41
N SER A 377 -2.23 8.12 16.33
CA SER A 377 -1.94 8.18 17.77
C SER A 377 -0.74 7.31 18.15
N ALA A 378 -0.61 6.11 17.58
CA ALA A 378 0.55 5.26 17.80
C ALA A 378 1.84 5.90 17.27
N LEU A 379 1.79 6.58 16.11
CA LEU A 379 2.92 7.33 15.58
C LEU A 379 3.31 8.51 16.46
N GLU A 380 2.33 9.31 16.91
CA GLU A 380 2.58 10.45 17.82
C GLU A 380 3.19 9.98 19.14
N GLN A 381 2.63 8.95 19.77
CA GLN A 381 3.15 8.38 21.01
C GLN A 381 4.60 7.88 20.83
N THR A 382 4.91 7.26 19.69
CA THR A 382 6.26 6.81 19.38
C THR A 382 7.22 7.99 19.25
N LEU A 383 6.84 9.06 18.57
CA LEU A 383 7.68 10.25 18.42
C LEU A 383 7.86 10.99 19.77
N ARG A 384 6.82 11.03 20.62
CA ARG A 384 6.93 11.54 21.99
C ARG A 384 7.85 10.70 22.85
N LEU A 385 7.83 9.36 22.70
CA LEU A 385 8.78 8.46 23.37
C LEU A 385 10.24 8.81 23.02
N PHE A 386 10.50 9.31 21.80
CA PHE A 386 11.83 9.75 21.38
C PHE A 386 12.20 11.16 21.88
N GLY A 387 11.31 11.81 22.63
CA GLY A 387 11.53 13.15 23.19
C GLY A 387 11.06 14.30 22.29
N TYR A 388 10.28 14.00 21.24
CA TYR A 388 9.71 15.04 20.38
C TYR A 388 8.25 15.29 20.72
N ASP A 389 7.90 16.55 20.99
CA ASP A 389 6.51 16.93 21.17
C ASP A 389 5.83 17.07 19.82
N VAL A 390 5.05 16.08 19.46
CA VAL A 390 4.39 15.99 18.15
C VAL A 390 2.88 15.90 18.35
N ASN A 391 2.19 16.73 17.59
CA ASN A 391 0.74 16.70 17.40
C ASN A 391 0.44 16.86 15.91
N ILE A 392 -0.07 15.81 15.28
CA ILE A 392 -0.33 15.80 13.84
C ILE A 392 -1.64 16.53 13.55
N LEU A 393 -1.55 17.59 12.78
CA LEU A 393 -2.69 18.45 12.45
C LEU A 393 -3.59 17.81 11.39
N PRO A 394 -4.93 17.98 11.49
CA PRO A 394 -5.87 17.48 10.52
C PRO A 394 -5.72 18.18 9.16
N LEU A 395 -6.05 17.44 8.08
CA LEU A 395 -6.04 17.98 6.71
C LEU A 395 -7.13 19.03 6.50
N VAL A 396 -8.26 18.90 7.18
CA VAL A 396 -9.33 19.90 7.19
C VAL A 396 -9.24 20.62 8.51
N GLN A 397 -8.63 21.78 8.52
CA GLN A 397 -8.69 22.65 9.68
C GLN A 397 -10.12 23.16 9.80
N GLU A 398 -10.70 23.01 10.97
CA GLU A 398 -11.90 23.77 11.30
C GLU A 398 -11.49 25.25 11.21
N THR A 399 -12.00 25.96 10.23
CA THR A 399 -12.00 27.40 10.31
C THR A 399 -12.64 27.76 11.63
N LYS A 400 -11.83 28.17 12.60
CA LYS A 400 -12.32 28.85 13.80
C LYS A 400 -12.82 30.23 13.39
N GLU A 401 -13.78 30.27 12.49
CA GLU A 401 -14.62 31.43 12.32
C GLU A 401 -15.64 31.33 13.43
N GLY A 402 -15.61 32.30 14.31
CA GLY A 402 -16.63 32.54 15.33
C GLY A 402 -17.99 32.86 14.73
N GLN A 403 -18.50 32.01 13.86
CA GLN A 403 -19.82 32.09 13.28
C GLN A 403 -20.80 31.41 14.23
N SER A 404 -21.82 32.14 14.61
CA SER A 404 -22.89 31.56 15.39
C SER A 404 -23.51 30.39 14.62
N PRO A 405 -24.05 29.35 15.32
CA PRO A 405 -24.76 28.24 14.65
C PRO A 405 -25.85 28.74 13.69
N GLU A 406 -26.45 29.86 13.98
CA GLU A 406 -27.48 30.51 13.14
C GLU A 406 -26.93 31.04 11.82
N GLU A 407 -25.71 31.64 11.81
CA GLU A 407 -25.08 32.11 10.57
C GLU A 407 -24.65 30.94 9.67
N LYS A 408 -24.24 29.82 10.28
CA LYS A 408 -23.89 28.62 9.53
C LYS A 408 -25.11 28.02 8.83
N ILE A 409 -26.23 27.86 9.55
CA ILE A 409 -27.50 27.38 9.01
C ILE A 409 -28.01 28.33 7.92
N LYS A 410 -27.89 29.66 8.10
CA LYS A 410 -28.29 30.67 7.11
C LYS A 410 -27.49 30.53 5.81
N ARG A 411 -26.15 30.35 5.90
CA ARG A 411 -25.28 30.16 4.70
C ARG A 411 -25.55 28.85 3.97
N GLU A 412 -25.81 27.76 4.69
CA GLU A 412 -26.16 26.48 4.11
C GLU A 412 -27.50 26.56 3.33
N ALA A 413 -28.50 27.20 3.94
CA ALA A 413 -29.78 27.43 3.29
C ALA A 413 -29.61 28.32 2.03
N GLN A 414 -28.80 29.38 2.10
CA GLN A 414 -28.50 30.26 0.96
C GLN A 414 -27.75 29.51 -0.16
N ALA A 415 -26.79 28.64 0.18
CA ALA A 415 -26.06 27.84 -0.80
C ALA A 415 -26.97 26.82 -1.52
N THR A 416 -27.87 26.18 -0.76
CA THR A 416 -28.85 25.25 -1.31
C THR A 416 -29.82 25.95 -2.23
N LEU A 417 -30.30 27.16 -1.88
CA LEU A 417 -31.20 27.94 -2.72
C LEU A 417 -30.51 28.41 -4.02
N LYS A 418 -29.25 28.86 -3.95
CA LYS A 418 -28.47 29.25 -5.14
C LYS A 418 -28.26 28.09 -6.12
N GLY A 419 -28.11 26.88 -5.64
CA GLY A 419 -27.90 25.69 -6.48
C GLY A 419 -29.19 25.02 -6.98
N SER A 420 -30.36 25.45 -6.50
CA SER A 420 -31.63 24.84 -6.87
C SER A 420 -32.24 25.50 -8.11
N VAL A 421 -32.92 24.68 -8.95
CA VAL A 421 -33.67 25.17 -10.12
C VAL A 421 -34.76 26.15 -9.68
N GLY A 422 -35.40 25.88 -8.55
CA GLY A 422 -36.43 26.77 -7.96
C GLY A 422 -35.86 28.12 -7.50
N GLY A 423 -34.66 28.12 -6.91
CA GLY A 423 -33.98 29.35 -6.52
C GLY A 423 -33.60 30.25 -7.70
N VAL A 424 -33.05 29.65 -8.75
CA VAL A 424 -32.71 30.38 -9.99
C VAL A 424 -33.98 30.94 -10.66
N THR A 425 -35.06 30.16 -10.73
CA THR A 425 -36.32 30.61 -11.30
C THR A 425 -36.94 31.75 -10.50
N ALA A 426 -36.88 31.68 -9.16
CA ALA A 426 -37.37 32.77 -8.30
C ALA A 426 -36.56 34.05 -8.48
N LEU A 427 -35.25 33.94 -8.66
CA LEU A 427 -34.37 35.10 -8.90
C LEU A 427 -34.66 35.78 -10.25
N LEU A 428 -34.87 34.97 -11.30
CA LEU A 428 -35.28 35.47 -12.62
C LEU A 428 -36.66 36.12 -12.57
N SER A 429 -37.61 35.57 -11.83
CA SER A 429 -38.94 36.13 -11.64
C SER A 429 -38.90 37.45 -10.90
N LEU A 430 -38.05 37.58 -9.90
CA LEU A 430 -37.83 38.83 -9.16
C LEU A 430 -37.22 39.89 -10.08
N GLN A 431 -36.23 39.52 -10.90
CA GLN A 431 -35.63 40.42 -11.90
C GLN A 431 -36.64 40.90 -12.93
N ALA A 432 -37.50 40.01 -13.40
CA ALA A 432 -38.61 40.36 -14.30
C ALA A 432 -39.61 41.34 -13.64
N ALA A 433 -39.94 41.12 -12.36
CA ALA A 433 -40.84 41.98 -11.59
C ALA A 433 -40.29 43.40 -11.36
N VAL A 434 -38.98 43.52 -11.14
CA VAL A 434 -38.28 44.83 -11.07
C VAL A 434 -38.31 45.50 -12.44
N GLY A 435 -38.01 44.75 -13.53
CA GLY A 435 -38.07 45.28 -14.89
C GLY A 435 -39.46 45.72 -15.32
N ALA A 436 -40.53 45.11 -14.81
CA ALA A 436 -41.93 45.45 -15.02
C ALA A 436 -42.43 46.59 -14.11
N GLY A 437 -41.60 47.09 -13.17
CA GLY A 437 -41.99 48.14 -12.23
C GLY A 437 -42.97 47.71 -11.13
N THR A 438 -43.22 46.39 -10.97
CA THR A 438 -44.13 45.86 -9.94
C THR A 438 -43.44 45.63 -8.59
N THR A 439 -42.11 45.64 -8.56
CA THR A 439 -41.28 45.52 -7.34
C THR A 439 -40.23 46.62 -7.36
N ASP A 440 -40.08 47.32 -6.22
CA ASP A 440 -39.06 48.36 -6.05
C ASP A 440 -37.64 47.74 -6.07
N LEU A 441 -36.69 48.40 -6.75
CA LEU A 441 -35.32 47.95 -6.92
C LEU A 441 -34.63 47.76 -5.59
N GLU A 442 -34.79 48.72 -4.64
CA GLU A 442 -34.14 48.63 -3.33
C GLU A 442 -34.72 47.47 -2.50
N ALA A 443 -36.03 47.20 -2.57
CA ALA A 443 -36.65 46.07 -1.94
C ALA A 443 -36.12 44.74 -2.53
N ALA A 444 -35.99 44.64 -3.84
CA ALA A 444 -35.42 43.48 -4.51
C ALA A 444 -33.95 43.21 -4.11
N VAL A 445 -33.13 44.25 -4.03
CA VAL A 445 -31.73 44.16 -3.57
C VAL A 445 -31.62 43.63 -2.12
N VAL A 446 -32.55 44.09 -1.25
CA VAL A 446 -32.60 43.56 0.14
C VAL A 446 -32.99 42.11 0.17
N ILE A 447 -34.01 41.71 -0.60
CA ILE A 447 -34.46 40.30 -0.71
C ILE A 447 -33.33 39.42 -1.23
N VAL A 448 -32.66 39.82 -2.28
CA VAL A 448 -31.53 39.07 -2.88
C VAL A 448 -30.38 38.97 -1.89
N GLY A 449 -30.09 40.05 -1.16
CA GLY A 449 -29.05 40.05 -0.15
C GLY A 449 -29.33 39.10 1.04
N GLU A 450 -30.56 39.16 1.57
CA GLU A 450 -30.95 38.38 2.75
C GLU A 450 -31.19 36.90 2.44
N ILE A 451 -31.87 36.60 1.33
CA ILE A 451 -32.25 35.23 0.97
C ILE A 451 -31.14 34.50 0.26
N TYR A 452 -30.46 35.14 -0.68
CA TYR A 452 -29.40 34.49 -1.49
C TYR A 452 -28.01 34.83 -1.01
N GLY A 453 -27.82 35.78 -0.10
CA GLY A 453 -26.49 36.21 0.39
C GLY A 453 -25.61 36.78 -0.72
N ILE A 454 -26.22 37.54 -1.65
CA ILE A 454 -25.50 38.24 -2.73
C ILE A 454 -25.22 39.67 -2.27
N GLU A 455 -23.98 40.15 -2.46
CA GLU A 455 -23.62 41.51 -2.10
C GLU A 455 -24.51 42.54 -2.80
N LYS A 456 -24.86 43.58 -2.09
CA LYS A 456 -25.80 44.63 -2.57
C LYS A 456 -25.35 45.26 -3.89
N GLU A 457 -24.06 45.48 -4.10
CA GLU A 457 -23.55 46.01 -5.36
C GLU A 457 -23.71 45.05 -6.54
N THR A 458 -23.52 43.75 -6.28
CA THR A 458 -23.73 42.71 -7.29
C THR A 458 -25.21 42.51 -7.60
N ALA A 459 -26.07 42.56 -6.57
CA ALA A 459 -27.52 42.43 -6.71
C ALA A 459 -28.09 43.64 -7.49
N ARG A 460 -27.54 44.84 -7.37
CA ARG A 460 -27.95 46.01 -8.19
C ARG A 460 -27.56 45.93 -9.68
N LYS A 461 -26.51 45.12 -9.98
CA LYS A 461 -26.04 44.93 -11.37
C LYS A 461 -26.77 43.79 -12.09
N MET A 462 -27.47 42.95 -11.35
CA MET A 462 -28.30 41.85 -11.88
C MET A 462 -29.68 42.40 -12.29
#